data_13cfbdd70bf1afad19a573229e283a17
#
_entry.id   13cfbdd70bf1afad19a573229e283a17
#
_cell.length_a   1.000
_cell.length_b   1.000
_cell.length_c   1.000
_cell.angle_alpha   90.00
_cell.angle_beta   90.00
_cell.angle_gamma   90.00
#
_symmetry.space_group_name_H-M   'P 1'
#
loop_
_entity.id
_entity.type
_entity.pdbx_description
1 polymer ?
#
loop_
_entity_poly.entity_id
_entity_poly.type
_entity_poly.pdbx_seq_one_letter_code
_entity_poly.pdbx_strand_id
1 'polypeptide(L)'
;RSLGKGGWSQNRYARKVNGAVQVKSREIESRLKEKGLRFEKTEYAGFGGMKRVHFHVFAGRKQIPVQAGRSMDYQVRIAAGRLDKIRFVSQNTRKKHVIVGIDPGTTVGIAVLDMEGNLLKLKSARRMSLSDWTQEIADIGNPVVVASDVAQMPMSVEKIRRAFNAVPYTPKVSKTQDDKAALCNAYGLPYGNDHERDSLSAALDAYKFYRQKFQIIEKRIPAGYDLDIVRAG
;
A
#
# COMPACT_ATOMS: atom_id res chain seq x y z
N ARG A 1 -15.13 -49.90 -0.89
CA ARG A 1 -16.08 -48.91 -0.32
C ARG A 1 -15.46 -47.54 -0.57
N SER A 2 -15.98 -46.81 -1.56
CA SER A 2 -15.59 -45.41 -1.76
C SER A 2 -16.09 -44.59 -0.56
N LEU A 3 -15.18 -44.00 0.18
CA LEU A 3 -15.52 -43.01 1.22
C LEU A 3 -16.24 -41.85 0.54
N GLY A 4 -17.55 -41.70 0.78
CA GLY A 4 -18.35 -40.62 0.23
C GLY A 4 -17.74 -39.28 0.59
N LYS A 5 -17.70 -38.36 -0.38
CA LYS A 5 -17.18 -37.02 -0.20
C LYS A 5 -17.96 -36.30 0.89
N GLY A 6 -17.39 -36.16 2.08
CA GLY A 6 -17.85 -35.30 3.16
C GLY A 6 -18.64 -36.04 4.26
N GLY A 7 -17.98 -36.30 5.38
CA GLY A 7 -18.65 -36.73 6.61
C GLY A 7 -19.58 -35.65 7.15
N TRP A 8 -20.54 -35.99 8.02
CA TRP A 8 -21.53 -35.09 8.64
C TRP A 8 -20.90 -33.83 9.28
N SER A 9 -19.72 -33.97 9.87
CA SER A 9 -19.00 -32.84 10.48
C SER A 9 -18.47 -31.85 9.44
N GLN A 10 -17.96 -32.34 8.31
CA GLN A 10 -17.48 -31.49 7.20
C GLN A 10 -18.63 -30.69 6.57
N ASN A 11 -19.79 -31.34 6.38
CA ASN A 11 -20.98 -30.70 5.84
C ASN A 11 -21.54 -29.63 6.80
N ARG A 12 -21.52 -29.88 8.12
CA ARG A 12 -21.90 -28.89 9.14
C ARG A 12 -20.95 -27.69 9.14
N TYR A 13 -19.65 -27.94 9.06
CA TYR A 13 -18.64 -26.88 8.99
C TYR A 13 -18.80 -26.05 7.70
N ALA A 14 -18.95 -26.72 6.56
CA ALA A 14 -19.16 -26.06 5.28
C ALA A 14 -20.42 -25.16 5.29
N ARG A 15 -21.54 -25.64 5.85
CA ARG A 15 -22.75 -24.81 6.03
C ARG A 15 -22.48 -23.59 6.89
N LYS A 16 -21.79 -23.74 8.01
CA LYS A 16 -21.45 -22.63 8.91
C LYS A 16 -20.64 -21.56 8.17
N VAL A 17 -19.54 -21.96 7.53
CA VAL A 17 -18.65 -21.04 6.82
C VAL A 17 -19.35 -20.38 5.61
N ASN A 18 -20.04 -21.17 4.79
CA ASN A 18 -20.75 -20.64 3.61
C ASN A 18 -21.92 -19.74 4.01
N GLY A 19 -22.60 -20.05 5.13
CA GLY A 19 -23.64 -19.19 5.70
C GLY A 19 -23.08 -17.86 6.19
N ALA A 20 -21.92 -17.88 6.88
CA ALA A 20 -21.24 -16.67 7.33
C ALA A 20 -20.81 -15.77 6.16
N VAL A 21 -20.30 -16.35 5.08
CA VAL A 21 -19.98 -15.60 3.84
C VAL A 21 -21.23 -14.97 3.24
N GLN A 22 -22.35 -15.68 3.21
CA GLN A 22 -23.63 -15.17 2.70
C GLN A 22 -24.14 -14.00 3.52
N VAL A 23 -24.14 -14.11 4.85
CA VAL A 23 -24.54 -13.01 5.74
C VAL A 23 -23.65 -11.79 5.54
N LYS A 24 -22.32 -11.99 5.51
CA LYS A 24 -21.38 -10.89 5.31
C LYS A 24 -21.50 -10.24 3.93
N SER A 25 -21.83 -11.02 2.90
CA SER A 25 -22.05 -10.45 1.56
C SER A 25 -23.30 -9.55 1.51
N ARG A 26 -24.38 -9.93 2.20
CA ARG A 26 -25.58 -9.08 2.31
C ARG A 26 -25.31 -7.77 3.05
N GLU A 27 -24.52 -7.83 4.13
CA GLU A 27 -24.09 -6.63 4.86
C GLU A 27 -23.30 -5.68 3.97
N ILE A 28 -22.34 -6.23 3.20
CA ILE A 28 -21.54 -5.43 2.25
C ILE A 28 -22.43 -4.81 1.18
N GLU A 29 -23.35 -5.58 0.62
CA GLU A 29 -24.29 -5.12 -0.40
C GLU A 29 -25.17 -3.97 0.12
N SER A 30 -25.72 -4.09 1.34
CA SER A 30 -26.50 -3.03 1.99
C SER A 30 -25.70 -1.74 2.12
N ARG A 31 -24.48 -1.82 2.63
CA ARG A 31 -23.59 -0.66 2.80
C ARG A 31 -23.23 0.02 1.47
N LEU A 32 -23.03 -0.76 0.40
CA LEU A 32 -22.77 -0.21 -0.93
C LEU A 32 -23.99 0.52 -1.49
N LYS A 33 -25.21 -0.05 -1.30
CA LYS A 33 -26.48 0.56 -1.70
C LYS A 33 -26.77 1.85 -0.91
N GLU A 34 -26.57 1.84 0.40
CA GLU A 34 -26.73 3.02 1.28
C GLU A 34 -25.83 4.19 0.86
N LYS A 35 -24.64 3.89 0.34
CA LYS A 35 -23.73 4.90 -0.21
C LYS A 35 -24.01 5.27 -1.68
N GLY A 36 -25.02 4.68 -2.31
CA GLY A 36 -25.35 4.93 -3.71
C GLY A 36 -24.26 4.50 -4.70
N LEU A 37 -23.40 3.55 -4.32
CA LEU A 37 -22.29 3.12 -5.14
C LEU A 37 -22.75 2.09 -6.18
N ARG A 38 -22.36 2.30 -7.43
CA ARG A 38 -22.56 1.33 -8.51
C ARG A 38 -21.63 0.14 -8.33
N PHE A 39 -22.17 -1.08 -8.37
CA PHE A 39 -21.38 -2.30 -8.29
C PHE A 39 -22.00 -3.44 -9.10
N GLU A 40 -21.17 -4.41 -9.46
CA GLU A 40 -21.55 -5.71 -10.00
C GLU A 40 -21.23 -6.79 -8.98
N LYS A 41 -22.12 -7.77 -8.83
CA LYS A 41 -21.97 -8.86 -7.88
C LYS A 41 -21.90 -10.19 -8.60
N THR A 42 -20.88 -10.98 -8.30
CA THR A 42 -20.73 -12.36 -8.77
C THR A 42 -20.72 -13.32 -7.58
N GLU A 43 -21.64 -14.27 -7.58
CA GLU A 43 -21.83 -15.23 -6.49
C GLU A 43 -21.32 -16.61 -6.91
N TYR A 44 -20.61 -17.26 -6.00
CA TYR A 44 -20.14 -18.63 -6.16
C TYR A 44 -20.81 -19.48 -5.08
N ALA A 45 -21.75 -20.32 -5.47
CA ALA A 45 -22.50 -21.17 -4.56
C ALA A 45 -21.58 -22.17 -3.85
N GLY A 46 -21.96 -22.50 -2.62
CA GLY A 46 -21.35 -23.50 -1.78
C GLY A 46 -22.43 -24.33 -1.08
N PHE A 47 -22.01 -25.36 -0.34
CA PHE A 47 -22.95 -26.21 0.40
C PHE A 47 -23.61 -25.39 1.53
N GLY A 48 -24.91 -25.16 1.42
CA GLY A 48 -25.70 -24.44 2.42
C GLY A 48 -25.44 -22.93 2.52
N GLY A 49 -24.96 -22.30 1.45
CA GLY A 49 -24.70 -20.86 1.38
C GLY A 49 -23.76 -20.49 0.23
N MET A 50 -22.98 -19.41 0.41
CA MET A 50 -22.05 -18.91 -0.60
C MET A 50 -20.60 -19.24 -0.22
N LYS A 51 -19.86 -19.93 -1.12
CA LYS A 51 -18.42 -20.19 -0.95
C LYS A 51 -17.59 -18.92 -1.11
N ARG A 52 -17.98 -18.04 -2.04
CA ARG A 52 -17.30 -16.79 -2.37
C ARG A 52 -18.29 -15.82 -3.02
N VAL A 53 -18.10 -14.54 -2.75
CA VAL A 53 -18.82 -13.46 -3.43
C VAL A 53 -17.80 -12.41 -3.85
N HIS A 54 -17.88 -11.96 -5.10
CA HIS A 54 -17.08 -10.86 -5.63
C HIS A 54 -18.00 -9.65 -5.85
N PHE A 55 -17.54 -8.49 -5.39
CA PHE A 55 -18.13 -7.20 -5.70
C PHE A 55 -17.14 -6.42 -6.56
N HIS A 56 -17.52 -6.08 -7.77
CA HIS A 56 -16.79 -5.13 -8.60
C HIS A 56 -17.44 -3.75 -8.41
N VAL A 57 -16.80 -2.89 -7.63
CA VAL A 57 -17.35 -1.59 -7.22
C VAL A 57 -16.73 -0.49 -8.08
N PHE A 58 -17.56 0.31 -8.75
CA PHE A 58 -17.14 1.42 -9.63
C PHE A 58 -16.94 2.71 -8.82
N ALA A 59 -16.02 2.70 -7.86
CA ALA A 59 -15.74 3.82 -6.98
C ALA A 59 -14.27 3.82 -6.52
N GLY A 60 -13.78 4.97 -6.14
CA GLY A 60 -12.47 5.10 -5.52
C GLY A 60 -12.44 4.41 -4.14
N ARG A 61 -11.27 3.91 -3.73
CA ARG A 61 -11.10 3.17 -2.47
C ARG A 61 -11.64 3.91 -1.24
N LYS A 62 -11.45 5.25 -1.19
CA LYS A 62 -11.91 6.09 -0.07
C LYS A 62 -13.45 6.16 0.07
N GLN A 63 -14.17 5.87 -0.99
CA GLN A 63 -15.65 5.91 -1.02
C GLN A 63 -16.28 4.59 -0.60
N ILE A 64 -15.50 3.49 -0.59
CA ILE A 64 -16.01 2.15 -0.27
C ILE A 64 -16.17 2.01 1.26
N PRO A 65 -17.39 1.81 1.79
CA PRO A 65 -17.67 1.77 3.22
C PRO A 65 -17.35 0.40 3.86
N VAL A 66 -16.39 -0.33 3.30
CA VAL A 66 -16.01 -1.67 3.73
C VAL A 66 -14.51 -1.72 3.98
N GLN A 67 -14.11 -2.40 5.04
CA GLN A 67 -12.71 -2.63 5.37
C GLN A 67 -12.31 -4.07 5.07
N ALA A 68 -11.07 -4.26 4.62
CA ALA A 68 -10.47 -5.58 4.53
C ALA A 68 -10.26 -6.16 5.93
N GLY A 69 -10.50 -7.45 6.10
CA GLY A 69 -10.34 -8.09 7.40
C GLY A 69 -10.52 -9.60 7.33
N ARG A 70 -10.11 -10.28 8.38
CA ARG A 70 -10.26 -11.73 8.55
C ARG A 70 -11.01 -12.02 9.83
N SER A 71 -12.05 -12.84 9.72
CA SER A 71 -12.77 -13.45 10.83
C SER A 71 -12.47 -14.95 10.87
N MET A 72 -12.98 -15.67 11.85
CA MET A 72 -12.81 -17.14 11.93
C MET A 72 -13.46 -17.87 10.75
N ASP A 73 -14.61 -17.40 10.29
CA ASP A 73 -15.45 -18.08 9.30
C ASP A 73 -15.42 -17.44 7.89
N TYR A 74 -14.86 -16.22 7.72
CA TYR A 74 -14.75 -15.54 6.42
C TYR A 74 -13.58 -14.56 6.36
N GLN A 75 -13.21 -14.18 5.14
CA GLN A 75 -12.22 -13.13 4.88
C GLN A 75 -12.75 -12.14 3.86
N VAL A 76 -12.62 -10.84 4.13
CA VAL A 76 -12.88 -9.76 3.19
C VAL A 76 -11.54 -9.26 2.65
N ARG A 77 -11.37 -9.30 1.34
CA ARG A 77 -10.21 -8.75 0.64
C ARG A 77 -10.67 -7.61 -0.25
N ILE A 78 -9.91 -6.53 -0.28
CA ILE A 78 -10.15 -5.41 -1.17
C ILE A 78 -8.89 -5.23 -2.00
N ALA A 79 -9.07 -5.23 -3.31
CA ALA A 79 -7.98 -5.00 -4.26
C ALA A 79 -8.44 -3.97 -5.30
N ALA A 80 -7.50 -3.21 -5.83
CA ALA A 80 -7.77 -2.38 -6.98
C ALA A 80 -8.12 -3.28 -8.17
N GLY A 81 -9.30 -3.05 -8.79
CA GLY A 81 -9.67 -3.69 -10.04
C GLY A 81 -8.76 -3.22 -11.16
N ARG A 82 -8.42 -4.09 -12.12
CA ARG A 82 -7.83 -3.65 -13.37
C ARG A 82 -8.82 -2.74 -14.07
N LEU A 83 -8.42 -1.53 -14.33
CA LEU A 83 -9.19 -0.63 -15.20
C LEU A 83 -8.93 -1.07 -16.63
N ASP A 84 -9.90 -1.71 -17.26
CA ASP A 84 -9.84 -2.09 -18.69
C ASP A 84 -9.85 -0.86 -19.62
N LYS A 85 -9.97 0.34 -19.07
CA LYS A 85 -9.91 1.61 -19.78
C LYS A 85 -8.76 2.45 -19.26
N ILE A 86 -7.85 2.80 -20.16
CA ILE A 86 -6.85 3.85 -19.90
C ILE A 86 -7.63 5.13 -19.62
N ARG A 87 -7.65 5.55 -18.36
CA ARG A 87 -8.11 6.90 -18.01
C ARG A 87 -6.98 7.85 -18.36
N PHE A 88 -7.16 8.62 -19.42
CA PHE A 88 -6.34 9.81 -19.63
C PHE A 88 -6.64 10.78 -18.49
N VAL A 89 -5.77 10.82 -17.49
CA VAL A 89 -5.78 11.85 -16.47
C VAL A 89 -5.23 13.10 -17.14
N SER A 90 -5.98 14.21 -17.06
CA SER A 90 -5.49 15.51 -17.54
C SER A 90 -4.09 15.77 -17.00
N GLN A 91 -3.13 16.04 -17.88
CA GLN A 91 -1.71 16.24 -17.55
C GLN A 91 -1.40 17.49 -16.72
N ASN A 92 -2.41 18.26 -16.30
CA ASN A 92 -2.22 19.54 -15.60
C ASN A 92 -1.88 19.45 -14.11
N THR A 93 -1.80 18.24 -13.53
CA THR A 93 -1.20 18.03 -12.21
C THR A 93 -0.13 16.97 -12.33
N ARG A 94 1.05 17.34 -12.79
CA ARG A 94 2.24 16.50 -12.69
C ARG A 94 2.45 16.17 -11.22
N LYS A 95 2.24 14.92 -10.84
CA LYS A 95 2.55 14.46 -9.49
C LYS A 95 4.04 14.62 -9.30
N LYS A 96 4.44 15.23 -8.18
CA LYS A 96 5.86 15.35 -7.81
C LYS A 96 6.50 13.98 -7.70
N HIS A 97 7.75 13.87 -8.08
CA HIS A 97 8.55 12.68 -7.81
C HIS A 97 8.93 12.65 -6.33
N VAL A 98 8.90 11.46 -5.72
CA VAL A 98 9.08 11.31 -4.29
C VAL A 98 9.95 10.11 -3.93
N ILE A 99 10.59 10.16 -2.76
CA ILE A 99 11.29 9.07 -2.11
C ILE A 99 10.40 8.56 -0.97
N VAL A 100 10.16 7.26 -0.93
CA VAL A 100 9.26 6.65 0.05
C VAL A 100 10.02 5.67 0.93
N GLY A 101 9.98 5.86 2.24
CA GLY A 101 10.43 4.90 3.24
C GLY A 101 9.26 4.15 3.84
N ILE A 102 9.38 2.84 3.98
CA ILE A 102 8.31 1.97 4.49
C ILE A 102 8.88 1.04 5.57
N ASP A 103 8.26 1.07 6.74
CA ASP A 103 8.44 0.08 7.80
C ASP A 103 7.22 -0.83 7.83
N PRO A 104 7.32 -2.07 7.30
CA PRO A 104 6.19 -3.00 7.24
C PRO A 104 6.03 -3.78 8.54
N GLY A 105 4.79 -3.91 9.01
CA GLY A 105 4.47 -4.69 10.20
C GLY A 105 2.96 -4.81 10.42
N THR A 106 2.55 -5.15 11.63
CA THR A 106 1.14 -5.06 12.06
C THR A 106 0.67 -3.61 12.14
N THR A 107 1.57 -2.73 12.52
CA THR A 107 1.52 -1.29 12.30
C THR A 107 2.54 -0.97 11.23
N VAL A 108 2.15 -0.16 10.28
CA VAL A 108 2.97 0.22 9.16
C VAL A 108 3.33 1.67 9.28
N GLY A 109 4.62 1.97 9.10
CA GLY A 109 5.13 3.33 8.96
C GLY A 109 5.34 3.67 7.48
N ILE A 110 4.97 4.89 7.08
CA ILE A 110 5.22 5.45 5.76
C ILE A 110 5.76 6.86 5.93
N ALA A 111 6.92 7.12 5.34
CA ALA A 111 7.51 8.45 5.19
C ALA A 111 7.67 8.78 3.71
N VAL A 112 7.25 9.96 3.30
CA VAL A 112 7.36 10.44 1.92
C VAL A 112 8.15 11.74 1.92
N LEU A 113 9.26 11.75 1.20
CA LEU A 113 10.11 12.93 0.99
C LEU A 113 10.00 13.39 -0.46
N ASP A 114 10.16 14.70 -0.70
CA ASP A 114 10.42 15.20 -2.04
C ASP A 114 11.88 14.93 -2.47
N MET A 115 12.23 15.32 -3.69
CA MET A 115 13.58 15.12 -4.23
C MET A 115 14.63 16.05 -3.59
N GLU A 116 14.23 17.04 -2.83
CA GLU A 116 15.04 17.96 -2.03
C GLU A 116 15.30 17.43 -0.61
N GLY A 117 14.54 16.39 -0.17
CA GLY A 117 14.62 15.80 1.16
C GLY A 117 13.65 16.41 2.17
N ASN A 118 12.69 17.25 1.71
CA ASN A 118 11.64 17.76 2.59
C ASN A 118 10.57 16.72 2.86
N LEU A 119 10.08 16.66 4.09
CA LEU A 119 9.04 15.72 4.50
C LEU A 119 7.66 16.19 3.99
N LEU A 120 7.07 15.42 3.09
CA LEU A 120 5.71 15.66 2.58
C LEU A 120 4.66 14.95 3.42
N LYS A 121 4.96 13.74 3.91
CA LYS A 121 4.05 12.94 4.73
C LYS A 121 4.82 12.00 5.64
N LEU A 122 4.36 11.92 6.88
CA LEU A 122 4.77 10.91 7.84
C LEU A 122 3.51 10.36 8.49
N LYS A 123 3.36 9.04 8.52
CA LYS A 123 2.18 8.37 9.07
C LYS A 123 2.48 6.95 9.46
N SER A 124 1.89 6.52 10.56
CA SER A 124 1.78 5.12 10.92
C SER A 124 0.30 4.70 11.02
N ALA A 125 -0.02 3.47 10.63
CA ALA A 125 -1.38 2.95 10.74
C ALA A 125 -1.39 1.44 10.94
N ARG A 126 -2.32 0.97 11.76
CA ARG A 126 -2.58 -0.46 11.96
C ARG A 126 -3.51 -1.00 10.88
N ARG A 127 -3.30 -2.26 10.50
CA ARG A 127 -4.18 -3.03 9.60
C ARG A 127 -4.47 -2.38 8.25
N MET A 128 -3.58 -1.56 7.73
CA MET A 128 -3.69 -1.09 6.36
C MET A 128 -3.43 -2.23 5.37
N SER A 129 -4.25 -2.32 4.33
CA SER A 129 -3.99 -3.25 3.24
C SER A 129 -2.88 -2.71 2.32
N LEU A 130 -2.23 -3.61 1.57
CA LEU A 130 -1.21 -3.22 0.60
C LEU A 130 -1.75 -2.21 -0.44
N SER A 131 -3.01 -2.38 -0.86
CA SER A 131 -3.66 -1.46 -1.79
C SER A 131 -3.92 -0.09 -1.19
N ASP A 132 -4.24 -0.02 0.11
CA ASP A 132 -4.44 1.26 0.79
C ASP A 132 -3.13 2.06 0.85
N TRP A 133 -1.99 1.38 1.14
CA TRP A 133 -0.68 2.02 1.12
C TRP A 133 -0.29 2.51 -0.26
N THR A 134 -0.46 1.64 -1.26
CA THR A 134 -0.17 2.01 -2.64
C THR A 134 -0.98 3.21 -3.08
N GLN A 135 -2.27 3.25 -2.72
CA GLN A 135 -3.14 4.38 -3.05
C GLN A 135 -2.74 5.66 -2.30
N GLU A 136 -2.43 5.57 -1.00
CA GLU A 136 -2.02 6.72 -0.21
C GLU A 136 -0.72 7.34 -0.72
N ILE A 137 0.25 6.51 -1.09
CA ILE A 137 1.51 6.95 -1.71
C ILE A 137 1.22 7.60 -3.07
N ALA A 138 0.41 6.96 -3.91
CA ALA A 138 0.05 7.47 -5.23
C ALA A 138 -0.70 8.81 -5.18
N ASP A 139 -1.45 9.08 -4.12
CA ASP A 139 -2.15 10.37 -3.93
C ASP A 139 -1.17 11.52 -3.64
N ILE A 140 -0.01 11.22 -3.03
CA ILE A 140 1.02 12.22 -2.67
C ILE A 140 1.94 12.52 -3.85
N GLY A 141 2.44 11.47 -4.51
CA GLY A 141 3.40 11.62 -5.58
C GLY A 141 3.65 10.36 -6.37
N ASN A 142 4.65 10.42 -7.26
CA ASN A 142 5.15 9.28 -8.02
C ASN A 142 6.48 8.80 -7.42
N PRO A 143 6.52 7.67 -6.71
CA PRO A 143 7.76 7.17 -6.11
C PRO A 143 8.81 6.81 -7.15
N VAL A 144 9.99 7.41 -7.05
CA VAL A 144 11.17 7.02 -7.82
C VAL A 144 12.08 6.11 -7.03
N VAL A 145 12.08 6.22 -5.70
CA VAL A 145 12.80 5.32 -4.80
C VAL A 145 11.84 4.81 -3.73
N VAL A 146 11.88 3.51 -3.47
CA VAL A 146 11.20 2.90 -2.33
C VAL A 146 12.26 2.24 -1.44
N ALA A 147 12.29 2.65 -0.19
CA ALA A 147 13.28 2.29 0.81
C ALA A 147 12.69 1.45 1.95
N SER A 148 13.50 0.56 2.49
CA SER A 148 13.27 -0.13 3.76
C SER A 148 14.45 0.09 4.70
N ASP A 149 14.20 0.05 5.99
CA ASP A 149 15.22 0.22 7.06
C ASP A 149 16.03 -1.03 7.34
N VAL A 150 15.66 -2.17 6.75
CA VAL A 150 16.34 -3.47 6.91
C VAL A 150 17.16 -3.82 5.67
N ALA A 151 18.26 -4.56 5.87
CA ALA A 151 19.18 -4.93 4.80
C ALA A 151 18.55 -5.78 3.69
N GLN A 152 17.53 -6.58 4.02
CA GLN A 152 16.77 -7.35 3.06
C GLN A 152 15.38 -6.77 2.90
N MET A 153 15.01 -6.32 1.68
CA MET A 153 13.72 -5.72 1.42
C MET A 153 12.57 -6.70 1.68
N PRO A 154 11.63 -6.36 2.58
CA PRO A 154 10.47 -7.19 2.83
C PRO A 154 9.58 -7.34 1.60
N MET A 155 8.94 -8.51 1.42
CA MET A 155 8.11 -8.82 0.26
C MET A 155 6.92 -7.86 0.07
N SER A 156 6.38 -7.29 1.15
CA SER A 156 5.31 -6.29 1.09
C SER A 156 5.80 -4.96 0.51
N VAL A 157 7.00 -4.53 0.89
CA VAL A 157 7.65 -3.32 0.37
C VAL A 157 8.05 -3.52 -1.10
N GLU A 158 8.59 -4.69 -1.44
CA GLU A 158 8.95 -5.05 -2.82
C GLU A 158 7.73 -5.03 -3.76
N LYS A 159 6.54 -5.45 -3.29
CA LYS A 159 5.30 -5.36 -4.08
C LYS A 159 4.89 -3.91 -4.36
N ILE A 160 5.05 -3.01 -3.37
CA ILE A 160 4.79 -1.58 -3.56
C ILE A 160 5.79 -0.99 -4.55
N ARG A 161 7.09 -1.27 -4.35
CA ARG A 161 8.14 -0.82 -5.24
C ARG A 161 7.86 -1.19 -6.70
N ARG A 162 7.48 -2.45 -6.95
CA ARG A 162 7.15 -2.94 -8.30
C ARG A 162 5.91 -2.27 -8.88
N ALA A 163 4.91 -1.96 -8.05
CA ALA A 163 3.70 -1.29 -8.50
C ALA A 163 3.97 0.11 -9.08
N PHE A 164 5.02 0.78 -8.59
CA PHE A 164 5.45 2.10 -9.06
C PHE A 164 6.65 2.04 -10.03
N ASN A 165 7.21 0.86 -10.27
CA ASN A 165 8.48 0.70 -11.02
C ASN A 165 9.63 1.51 -10.40
N ALA A 166 9.61 1.69 -9.07
CA ALA A 166 10.59 2.48 -8.34
C ALA A 166 11.91 1.72 -8.13
N VAL A 167 12.99 2.48 -7.92
CA VAL A 167 14.31 1.92 -7.57
C VAL A 167 14.28 1.45 -6.11
N PRO A 168 14.76 0.23 -5.79
CA PRO A 168 14.85 -0.23 -4.41
C PRO A 168 16.03 0.43 -3.67
N TYR A 169 15.83 0.73 -2.40
CA TYR A 169 16.91 1.05 -1.49
C TYR A 169 16.81 0.24 -0.20
N THR A 170 17.92 -0.37 0.20
CA THR A 170 18.09 -1.01 1.51
C THR A 170 19.49 -0.69 2.04
N PRO A 171 19.68 -0.50 3.35
CA PRO A 171 21.00 -0.31 3.92
C PRO A 171 21.82 -1.60 3.80
N LYS A 172 23.15 -1.48 3.73
CA LYS A 172 24.04 -2.65 3.72
C LYS A 172 23.97 -3.45 5.01
N VAL A 173 23.77 -2.76 6.13
CA VAL A 173 23.60 -3.32 7.46
C VAL A 173 22.41 -2.61 8.11
N SER A 174 21.55 -3.36 8.78
CA SER A 174 20.41 -2.79 9.51
C SER A 174 20.91 -1.87 10.64
N LYS A 175 20.34 -0.68 10.72
CA LYS A 175 20.70 0.33 11.71
C LYS A 175 20.11 0.02 13.07
N THR A 176 20.79 0.43 14.13
CA THR A 176 20.24 0.40 15.48
C THR A 176 19.14 1.45 15.65
N GLN A 177 18.34 1.34 16.71
CA GLN A 177 17.30 2.33 16.99
C GLN A 177 17.88 3.72 17.26
N ASP A 178 19.02 3.77 17.92
CA ASP A 178 19.74 5.03 18.22
C ASP A 178 20.27 5.69 16.96
N ASP A 179 20.83 4.90 16.02
CA ASP A 179 21.29 5.42 14.72
C ASP A 179 20.14 5.99 13.88
N LYS A 180 18.97 5.33 13.91
CA LYS A 180 17.77 5.82 13.23
C LYS A 180 17.26 7.13 13.84
N ALA A 181 17.20 7.20 15.18
CA ALA A 181 16.81 8.40 15.89
C ALA A 181 17.79 9.55 15.63
N ALA A 182 19.09 9.28 15.69
CA ALA A 182 20.14 10.26 15.40
C ALA A 182 20.02 10.81 13.97
N LEU A 183 19.71 9.96 12.99
CA LEU A 183 19.50 10.37 11.62
C LEU A 183 18.28 11.31 11.48
N CYS A 184 17.13 10.95 12.07
CA CYS A 184 15.92 11.80 12.03
C CYS A 184 16.18 13.15 12.71
N ASN A 185 16.86 13.16 13.86
CA ASN A 185 17.22 14.38 14.60
C ASN A 185 18.18 15.27 13.82
N ALA A 186 19.15 14.70 13.09
CA ALA A 186 20.10 15.44 12.26
C ALA A 186 19.41 16.23 11.13
N TYR A 187 18.22 15.78 10.69
CA TYR A 187 17.38 16.50 9.72
C TYR A 187 16.31 17.36 10.37
N GLY A 188 16.22 17.38 11.72
CA GLY A 188 15.23 18.17 12.45
C GLY A 188 13.79 17.73 12.23
N LEU A 189 13.57 16.48 11.86
CA LEU A 189 12.25 15.96 11.53
C LEU A 189 11.66 15.18 12.72
N PRO A 190 10.52 15.63 13.29
CA PRO A 190 9.87 14.95 14.40
C PRO A 190 9.12 13.71 13.94
N TYR A 191 9.01 12.72 14.81
CA TYR A 191 8.20 11.50 14.64
C TYR A 191 7.41 11.20 15.91
N GLY A 192 6.27 10.53 15.79
CA GLY A 192 5.37 10.25 16.92
C GLY A 192 5.55 8.86 17.54
N ASN A 193 6.16 7.92 16.82
CA ASN A 193 6.36 6.54 17.28
C ASN A 193 7.48 5.82 16.50
N ASP A 194 7.82 4.60 16.93
CA ASP A 194 8.92 3.82 16.35
C ASP A 194 8.73 3.51 14.86
N HIS A 195 7.51 3.20 14.41
CA HIS A 195 7.23 2.90 13.00
C HIS A 195 7.39 4.12 12.10
N GLU A 196 7.06 5.30 12.61
CA GLU A 196 7.31 6.56 11.91
C GLU A 196 8.80 6.87 11.85
N ARG A 197 9.54 6.66 12.97
CA ARG A 197 11.00 6.80 12.99
C ARG A 197 11.66 5.90 11.97
N ASP A 198 11.28 4.62 11.94
CA ASP A 198 11.93 3.61 11.12
C ASP A 198 11.66 3.85 9.62
N SER A 199 10.42 4.20 9.25
CA SER A 199 10.09 4.60 7.88
C SER A 199 10.75 5.91 7.46
N LEU A 200 10.82 6.90 8.36
CA LEU A 200 11.50 8.17 8.11
C LEU A 200 13.00 7.98 7.94
N SER A 201 13.62 7.18 8.81
CA SER A 201 15.04 6.84 8.71
C SER A 201 15.36 6.14 7.37
N ALA A 202 14.50 5.21 6.91
CA ALA A 202 14.67 4.56 5.61
C ALA A 202 14.64 5.56 4.45
N ALA A 203 13.67 6.49 4.45
CA ALA A 203 13.55 7.51 3.43
C ALA A 203 14.73 8.48 3.42
N LEU A 204 15.17 8.94 4.59
CA LEU A 204 16.32 9.84 4.74
C LEU A 204 17.64 9.19 4.31
N ASP A 205 17.80 7.90 4.60
CA ASP A 205 18.99 7.14 4.22
C ASP A 205 19.07 6.98 2.70
N ALA A 206 17.96 6.67 2.06
CA ALA A 206 17.84 6.63 0.62
C ALA A 206 18.12 8.02 0.01
N TYR A 207 17.53 9.07 0.54
CA TYR A 207 17.80 10.43 0.09
C TYR A 207 19.28 10.79 0.21
N LYS A 208 19.92 10.53 1.35
CA LYS A 208 21.36 10.77 1.57
C LYS A 208 22.24 10.02 0.56
N PHE A 209 21.86 8.76 0.25
CA PHE A 209 22.59 7.94 -0.72
C PHE A 209 22.51 8.49 -2.15
N TYR A 210 21.33 8.95 -2.57
CA TYR A 210 21.11 9.45 -3.94
C TYR A 210 21.42 10.94 -4.10
N ARG A 211 21.52 11.73 -3.02
CA ARG A 211 21.75 13.18 -3.05
C ARG A 211 22.92 13.61 -3.93
N GLN A 212 24.05 12.93 -3.81
CA GLN A 212 25.22 13.26 -4.62
C GLN A 212 24.98 13.04 -6.12
N LYS A 213 24.27 11.97 -6.49
CA LYS A 213 23.89 11.71 -7.88
C LYS A 213 22.98 12.81 -8.41
N PHE A 214 21.97 13.22 -7.62
CA PHE A 214 21.08 14.30 -8.00
C PHE A 214 21.85 15.61 -8.22
N GLN A 215 22.77 15.97 -7.35
CA GLN A 215 23.60 17.16 -7.50
C GLN A 215 24.50 17.11 -8.74
N ILE A 216 25.04 15.95 -9.10
CA ILE A 216 25.84 15.78 -10.33
C ILE A 216 24.96 15.95 -11.56
N ILE A 217 23.75 15.39 -11.55
CA ILE A 217 22.77 15.53 -12.63
C ILE A 217 22.38 17.00 -12.81
N GLU A 218 22.02 17.69 -11.74
CA GLU A 218 21.67 19.13 -11.76
C GLU A 218 22.73 20.01 -12.42
N LYS A 219 23.99 19.77 -12.08
CA LYS A 219 25.11 20.56 -12.67
C LYS A 219 25.29 20.33 -14.18
N ARG A 220 24.72 19.28 -14.75
CA ARG A 220 24.83 18.94 -16.17
C ARG A 220 23.61 19.33 -16.99
N ILE A 221 22.55 19.80 -16.33
CA ILE A 221 21.29 20.15 -17.00
C ILE A 221 21.31 21.62 -17.37
N PRO A 222 20.98 21.98 -18.62
CA PRO A 222 20.78 23.37 -19.01
C PRO A 222 19.63 24.03 -18.23
N ALA A 223 19.74 25.35 -18.02
CA ALA A 223 18.68 26.10 -17.39
C ALA A 223 17.35 25.96 -18.15
N GLY A 224 16.23 25.79 -17.41
CA GLY A 224 14.89 25.68 -17.98
C GLY A 224 14.31 24.26 -18.04
N TYR A 225 15.07 23.24 -17.67
CA TYR A 225 14.55 21.87 -17.53
C TYR A 225 13.95 21.64 -16.14
N ASP A 226 12.91 20.82 -16.07
CA ASP A 226 12.31 20.39 -14.81
C ASP A 226 13.24 19.39 -14.11
N LEU A 227 13.86 19.82 -13.02
CA LEU A 227 14.86 19.05 -12.28
C LEU A 227 14.28 17.77 -11.68
N ASP A 228 13.02 17.78 -11.25
CA ASP A 228 12.37 16.62 -10.67
C ASP A 228 12.22 15.48 -11.70
N ILE A 229 11.92 15.81 -12.94
CA ILE A 229 11.81 14.83 -14.03
C ILE A 229 13.18 14.22 -14.34
N VAL A 230 14.20 15.05 -14.40
CA VAL A 230 15.55 14.60 -14.76
C VAL A 230 16.20 13.79 -13.65
N ARG A 231 15.91 14.08 -12.36
CA ARG A 231 16.38 13.28 -11.22
C ARG A 231 15.69 11.92 -11.15
N ALA A 232 14.49 11.81 -11.69
CA ALA A 232 13.67 10.60 -11.64
C ALA A 232 13.94 9.61 -12.79
N GLY A 233 14.54 10.05 -13.89
CA GLY A 233 14.93 9.22 -15.04
C GLY A 233 16.36 8.71 -14.90
#